data_be03f536ac1e63afe79d4897cb22f9c5
#
_entry.id   be03f536ac1e63afe79d4897cb22f9c5
#
_cell.length_a   1.000
_cell.length_b   1.000
_cell.length_c   1.000
_cell.angle_alpha   90.00
_cell.angle_beta   90.00
_cell.angle_gamma   90.00
#
_symmetry.space_group_name_H-M   'P 1'
#
loop_
_entity.id
_entity.type
_entity.pdbx_description
1 polymer ?
#
loop_
_entity_poly.entity_id
_entity_poly.type
_entity_poly.pdbx_seq_one_letter_code
_entity_poly.pdbx_strand_id
1 'polypeptide(L)'
;LERDAWVAICLEGEAAHIAEARGYVIRGACPSGLTPIFKRIAAVPGDRVALSETGVRINDASVAGSALATVDSRGRPLEHVEEGEHELADGRYFVLGMNAERSWDSRYFGAISAQQIIAGARPLWTLEE
;
A
#
# COMPACT_ATOMS: atom_id res chain seq x y z
N LEU A 1 -8.95 12.16 5.22
CA LEU A 1 -7.64 11.50 5.16
C LEU A 1 -6.70 12.28 4.25
N GLU A 2 -5.48 12.44 4.66
CA GLU A 2 -4.52 13.25 3.92
C GLU A 2 -3.20 12.50 3.72
N ARG A 3 -2.37 13.02 2.81
CA ARG A 3 -1.06 12.43 2.53
C ARG A 3 -0.25 12.35 3.81
N ASP A 4 0.58 11.33 3.87
CA ASP A 4 1.48 11.00 4.97
C ASP A 4 0.79 10.53 6.25
N ALA A 5 -0.53 10.45 6.27
CA ALA A 5 -1.24 9.86 7.39
C ALA A 5 -1.00 8.36 7.44
N TRP A 6 -0.84 7.82 8.64
CA TRP A 6 -0.75 6.37 8.84
C TRP A 6 -2.14 5.82 9.07
N VAL A 7 -2.43 4.69 8.45
CA VAL A 7 -3.74 4.07 8.54
C VAL A 7 -3.63 2.57 8.72
N ALA A 8 -4.65 2.00 9.35
CA ALA A 8 -4.84 0.56 9.40
C ALA A 8 -5.83 0.20 8.31
N ILE A 9 -5.49 -0.76 7.47
CA ILE A 9 -6.35 -1.17 6.37
C ILE A 9 -6.60 -2.67 6.40
N CYS A 10 -7.78 -3.07 5.97
CA CYS A 10 -8.13 -4.46 5.77
C CYS A 10 -8.01 -4.78 4.28
N LEU A 11 -7.16 -5.72 3.94
CA LEU A 11 -7.08 -6.21 2.57
C LEU A 11 -8.34 -6.98 2.22
N GLU A 12 -8.71 -6.96 0.94
CA GLU A 12 -9.86 -7.70 0.44
C GLU A 12 -9.58 -8.21 -0.96
N GLY A 13 -10.44 -9.09 -1.46
CA GLY A 13 -10.35 -9.61 -2.82
C GLY A 13 -9.05 -10.34 -3.10
N GLU A 14 -8.53 -10.15 -4.29
CA GLU A 14 -7.31 -10.81 -4.74
C GLU A 14 -6.12 -10.52 -3.86
N ALA A 15 -5.97 -9.28 -3.39
CA ALA A 15 -4.88 -8.90 -2.50
C ALA A 15 -4.90 -9.71 -1.21
N ALA A 16 -6.07 -9.88 -0.61
CA ALA A 16 -6.22 -10.69 0.60
C ALA A 16 -5.88 -12.15 0.33
N HIS A 17 -6.30 -12.67 -0.82
CA HIS A 17 -6.02 -14.05 -1.19
C HIS A 17 -4.51 -14.30 -1.33
N ILE A 18 -3.82 -13.41 -2.01
CA ILE A 18 -2.37 -13.51 -2.18
C ILE A 18 -1.65 -13.40 -0.85
N ALA A 19 -2.06 -12.44 -0.01
CA ALA A 19 -1.46 -12.21 1.29
C ALA A 19 -1.56 -13.45 2.18
N GLU A 20 -2.72 -14.08 2.17
CA GLU A 20 -2.94 -15.30 2.95
C GLU A 20 -2.12 -16.46 2.39
N ALA A 21 -2.18 -16.69 1.08
CA ALA A 21 -1.50 -17.79 0.43
C ALA A 21 0.02 -17.72 0.61
N ARG A 22 0.56 -16.51 0.63
CA ARG A 22 2.02 -16.31 0.76
C ARG A 22 2.48 -16.04 2.18
N GLY A 23 1.55 -15.96 3.12
CA GLY A 23 1.89 -15.70 4.52
C GLY A 23 2.38 -14.29 4.78
N TYR A 24 1.98 -13.33 3.94
CA TYR A 24 2.34 -11.92 4.16
C TYR A 24 1.62 -11.31 5.37
N VAL A 25 0.44 -11.82 5.68
CA VAL A 25 -0.41 -11.31 6.77
C VAL A 25 -0.99 -12.50 7.50
N ILE A 26 -1.02 -12.42 8.82
CA ILE A 26 -1.57 -13.51 9.64
C ILE A 26 -3.09 -13.35 9.83
N ARG A 27 -3.73 -14.39 10.32
CA ARG A 27 -5.18 -14.38 10.54
C ARG A 27 -5.56 -13.39 11.63
N GLY A 28 -6.69 -12.74 11.44
CA GLY A 28 -7.18 -11.73 12.38
C GLY A 28 -8.60 -11.30 12.09
N ALA A 29 -8.96 -10.10 12.52
CA ALA A 29 -10.34 -9.65 12.62
C ALA A 29 -10.91 -8.95 11.38
N CYS A 30 -10.15 -8.75 10.33
CA CYS A 30 -10.70 -8.17 9.10
C CYS A 30 -11.75 -9.10 8.49
N PRO A 31 -12.71 -8.56 7.72
CA PRO A 31 -13.70 -9.40 7.04
C PRO A 31 -13.08 -10.51 6.17
N SER A 32 -11.89 -10.28 5.63
CA SER A 32 -11.15 -11.28 4.87
C SER A 32 -10.59 -12.42 5.74
N GLY A 33 -10.64 -12.28 7.07
CA GLY A 33 -10.04 -13.24 8.01
C GLY A 33 -8.57 -12.95 8.31
N LEU A 34 -8.05 -11.82 7.90
CA LEU A 34 -6.66 -11.42 8.12
C LEU A 34 -6.59 -10.27 9.14
N THR A 35 -5.40 -10.01 9.67
CA THR A 35 -5.17 -8.83 10.50
C THR A 35 -5.08 -7.59 9.62
N PRO A 36 -5.46 -6.41 10.15
CA PRO A 36 -5.20 -5.16 9.45
C PRO A 36 -3.69 -4.96 9.24
N ILE A 37 -3.34 -4.28 8.16
CA ILE A 37 -1.96 -3.87 7.91
C ILE A 37 -1.85 -2.36 8.06
N PHE A 38 -0.66 -1.90 8.47
CA PHE A 38 -0.43 -0.47 8.68
C PHE A 38 0.38 0.09 7.52
N LYS A 39 -0.14 1.14 6.90
CA LYS A 39 0.50 1.75 5.73
C LYS A 39 0.38 3.26 5.83
N ARG A 40 1.24 3.95 5.09
CA ARG A 40 1.21 5.41 4.98
C ARG A 40 0.47 5.78 3.69
N ILE A 41 -0.41 6.76 3.77
CA ILE A 41 -1.08 7.28 2.57
C ILE A 41 -0.07 8.10 1.80
N ALA A 42 0.26 7.64 0.59
CA ALA A 42 1.20 8.33 -0.29
C ALA A 42 0.47 9.26 -1.25
N ALA A 43 -0.76 8.91 -1.64
CA ALA A 43 -1.55 9.73 -2.55
C ALA A 43 -3.02 9.63 -2.21
N VAL A 44 -3.75 10.71 -2.45
CA VAL A 44 -5.17 10.86 -2.16
C VAL A 44 -5.95 11.09 -3.45
N PRO A 45 -7.31 11.01 -3.41
CA PRO A 45 -8.11 11.24 -4.62
C PRO A 45 -7.72 12.53 -5.33
N GLY A 46 -7.59 12.47 -6.64
CA GLY A 46 -7.17 13.59 -7.46
C GLY A 46 -5.67 13.69 -7.70
N ASP A 47 -4.86 12.98 -6.91
CA ASP A 47 -3.42 12.96 -7.16
C ASP A 47 -3.10 12.11 -8.38
N ARG A 48 -2.03 12.49 -9.08
CA ARG A 48 -1.50 11.68 -10.18
C ARG A 48 -0.43 10.76 -9.65
N VAL A 49 -0.58 9.48 -9.91
CA VAL A 49 0.36 8.45 -9.51
C VAL A 49 1.01 7.89 -10.76
N ALA A 50 2.32 7.95 -10.83
CA ALA A 50 3.09 7.36 -11.92
C ALA A 50 3.94 6.23 -11.37
N LEU A 51 3.84 5.05 -12.00
CA LEU A 51 4.60 3.87 -11.62
C LEU A 51 5.50 3.44 -12.75
N SER A 52 6.77 3.21 -12.43
CA SER A 52 7.75 2.65 -13.34
C SER A 52 8.68 1.72 -12.56
N GLU A 53 9.60 1.06 -13.25
CA GLU A 53 10.58 0.20 -12.59
C GLU A 53 11.37 0.94 -11.52
N THR A 54 11.63 2.23 -11.75
CA THR A 54 12.45 3.04 -10.83
C THR A 54 11.68 3.54 -9.62
N GLY A 55 10.36 3.37 -9.61
CA GLY A 55 9.55 3.70 -8.44
C GLY A 55 8.30 4.50 -8.77
N VAL A 56 7.79 5.14 -7.73
CA VAL A 56 6.55 5.88 -7.74
C VAL A 56 6.82 7.37 -7.77
N ARG A 57 6.05 8.11 -8.57
CA ARG A 57 6.00 9.57 -8.50
C ARG A 57 4.57 9.98 -8.21
N ILE A 58 4.42 10.92 -7.30
CA ILE A 58 3.14 11.49 -6.91
C ILE A 58 3.15 12.95 -7.33
N ASN A 59 2.29 13.32 -8.28
CA ASN A 59 2.25 14.68 -8.82
C ASN A 59 3.64 15.15 -9.25
N ASP A 60 4.37 14.28 -9.96
CA ASP A 60 5.70 14.50 -10.49
C ASP A 60 6.84 14.50 -9.47
N ALA A 61 6.56 14.28 -8.20
CA ALA A 61 7.60 14.17 -7.17
C ALA A 61 7.93 12.70 -6.92
N SER A 62 9.20 12.34 -7.04
CA SER A 62 9.65 10.97 -6.80
C SER A 62 9.56 10.61 -5.31
N VAL A 63 9.12 9.38 -5.04
CA VAL A 63 9.11 8.82 -3.68
C VAL A 63 10.37 7.97 -3.52
N ALA A 64 11.22 8.35 -2.57
CA ALA A 64 12.46 7.64 -2.32
C ALA A 64 12.19 6.19 -1.88
N GLY A 65 13.03 5.26 -2.33
CA GLY A 65 12.95 3.87 -1.93
C GLY A 65 11.72 3.12 -2.46
N SER A 66 11.06 3.65 -3.49
CA SER A 66 9.82 3.06 -4.00
C SER A 66 10.00 2.22 -5.27
N ALA A 67 11.24 1.86 -5.62
CA ALA A 67 11.50 1.03 -6.79
C ALA A 67 10.75 -0.31 -6.70
N LEU A 68 10.33 -0.82 -7.84
CA LEU A 68 9.62 -2.09 -7.89
C LEU A 68 10.59 -3.25 -7.63
N ALA A 69 10.15 -4.19 -6.79
CA ALA A 69 10.85 -5.46 -6.63
C ALA A 69 10.25 -6.48 -7.59
N THR A 70 11.08 -7.39 -8.07
CA THR A 70 10.64 -8.46 -8.98
C THR A 70 10.30 -9.74 -8.24
N VAL A 71 10.79 -9.88 -7.02
CA VAL A 71 10.54 -11.05 -6.17
C VAL A 71 10.29 -10.60 -4.74
N ASP A 72 9.57 -11.43 -3.99
CA ASP A 72 9.38 -11.20 -2.56
C ASP A 72 10.59 -11.70 -1.77
N SER A 73 10.53 -11.61 -0.42
CA SER A 73 11.65 -12.00 0.44
C SER A 73 12.00 -13.50 0.36
N ARG A 74 11.12 -14.31 -0.21
CA ARG A 74 11.35 -15.74 -0.43
C ARG A 74 11.67 -16.07 -1.88
N GLY A 75 11.93 -15.05 -2.69
CA GLY A 75 12.28 -15.25 -4.10
C GLY A 75 11.11 -15.60 -5.01
N ARG A 76 9.86 -15.47 -4.54
CA ARG A 76 8.69 -15.73 -5.37
C ARG A 76 8.39 -14.50 -6.24
N PRO A 77 7.98 -14.71 -7.49
CA PRO A 77 7.68 -13.59 -8.39
C PRO A 77 6.62 -12.66 -7.80
N LEU A 78 6.86 -11.37 -7.93
CA LEU A 78 5.90 -10.35 -7.55
C LEU A 78 5.30 -9.73 -8.80
N GLU A 79 3.96 -9.72 -8.86
CA GLU A 79 3.26 -8.94 -9.86
C GLU A 79 3.02 -7.55 -9.30
N HIS A 80 3.00 -6.57 -10.18
CA HIS A 80 2.76 -5.19 -9.80
C HIS A 80 1.68 -4.59 -10.68
N VAL A 81 1.16 -3.45 -10.23
CA VAL A 81 0.20 -2.66 -10.99
C VAL A 81 0.85 -2.26 -12.32
N GLU A 82 0.04 -2.14 -13.35
CA GLU A 82 0.50 -1.73 -14.67
C GLU A 82 1.26 -0.41 -14.59
N GLU A 83 2.41 -0.33 -15.25
CA GLU A 83 3.20 0.89 -15.29
C GLU A 83 2.47 1.98 -16.08
N GLY A 84 2.76 3.22 -15.75
CA GLY A 84 2.14 4.37 -16.37
C GLY A 84 1.62 5.35 -15.33
N GLU A 85 0.93 6.38 -15.80
CA GLU A 85 0.40 7.42 -14.94
C GLU A 85 -1.12 7.43 -14.99
N HIS A 86 -1.73 7.63 -13.82
CA HIS A 86 -3.18 7.80 -13.74
C HIS A 86 -3.55 8.68 -12.56
N GLU A 87 -4.72 9.27 -12.63
CA GLU A 87 -5.26 10.08 -11.53
C GLU A 87 -6.11 9.19 -10.63
N LEU A 88 -5.93 9.34 -9.32
CA LEU A 88 -6.74 8.58 -8.36
C LEU A 88 -8.19 9.07 -8.37
N ALA A 89 -9.11 8.13 -8.53
CA ALA A 89 -10.53 8.41 -8.50
C ALA A 89 -11.00 8.74 -7.08
N ASP A 90 -12.21 9.26 -6.97
CA ASP A 90 -12.82 9.54 -5.67
C ASP A 90 -12.82 8.27 -4.80
N GLY A 91 -12.49 8.44 -3.54
CA GLY A 91 -12.48 7.36 -2.58
C GLY A 91 -11.33 6.38 -2.73
N ARG A 92 -10.35 6.67 -3.56
CA ARG A 92 -9.18 5.80 -3.79
C ARG A 92 -7.92 6.42 -3.21
N TYR A 93 -7.12 5.57 -2.57
CA TYR A 93 -5.89 5.98 -1.90
C TYR A 93 -4.76 5.06 -2.30
N PHE A 94 -3.58 5.62 -2.50
CA PHE A 94 -2.38 4.83 -2.82
C PHE A 94 -1.52 4.79 -1.56
N VAL A 95 -1.22 3.59 -1.07
CA VAL A 95 -0.51 3.41 0.19
C VAL A 95 0.84 2.76 -0.02
N LEU A 96 1.80 3.15 0.80
CA LEU A 96 3.14 2.59 0.81
C LEU A 96 3.51 2.17 2.22
N GLY A 97 4.35 1.16 2.32
CA GLY A 97 4.85 0.71 3.60
C GLY A 97 5.92 1.63 4.17
N MET A 98 6.20 1.46 5.46
CA MET A 98 7.22 2.22 6.17
C MET A 98 8.60 2.05 5.52
N ASN A 99 8.95 0.82 5.19
CA ASN A 99 10.18 0.51 4.46
C ASN A 99 9.77 0.13 3.04
N ALA A 100 9.65 1.14 2.18
CA ALA A 100 9.09 0.96 0.85
C ALA A 100 9.85 -0.08 0.03
N GLU A 101 11.16 -0.22 0.23
CA GLU A 101 11.94 -1.20 -0.53
C GLU A 101 11.50 -2.63 -0.29
N ARG A 102 11.00 -2.94 0.90
CA ARG A 102 10.60 -4.30 1.30
C ARG A 102 9.10 -4.47 1.47
N SER A 103 8.37 -3.41 1.32
CA SER A 103 6.93 -3.40 1.58
C SER A 103 6.15 -3.99 0.42
N TRP A 104 5.10 -4.72 0.75
CA TRP A 104 4.09 -5.13 -0.20
C TRP A 104 2.91 -4.17 -0.01
N ASP A 105 2.66 -3.34 -0.99
CA ASP A 105 1.77 -2.21 -0.87
C ASP A 105 1.06 -1.92 -2.19
N SER A 106 0.53 -0.70 -2.37
CA SER A 106 -0.25 -0.36 -3.56
C SER A 106 0.52 -0.50 -4.87
N ARG A 107 1.84 -0.51 -4.85
CA ARG A 107 2.60 -0.81 -6.08
C ARG A 107 2.26 -2.18 -6.63
N TYR A 108 1.88 -3.10 -5.76
CA TYR A 108 1.61 -4.50 -6.10
C TYR A 108 0.14 -4.83 -6.10
N PHE A 109 -0.63 -4.33 -5.12
CA PHE A 109 -2.06 -4.66 -5.05
C PHE A 109 -2.99 -3.54 -5.50
N GLY A 110 -2.45 -2.38 -5.88
CA GLY A 110 -3.26 -1.29 -6.41
C GLY A 110 -3.79 -0.35 -5.33
N ALA A 111 -4.47 0.70 -5.78
CA ALA A 111 -5.09 1.65 -4.88
C ALA A 111 -6.19 0.97 -4.07
N ILE A 112 -6.33 1.39 -2.82
CA ILE A 112 -7.37 0.86 -1.94
C ILE A 112 -8.57 1.81 -1.91
N SER A 113 -9.72 1.30 -1.48
CA SER A 113 -10.90 2.11 -1.30
C SER A 113 -10.98 2.63 0.14
N ALA A 114 -11.71 3.72 0.31
CA ALA A 114 -11.91 4.31 1.65
C ALA A 114 -12.51 3.30 2.63
N GLN A 115 -13.37 2.39 2.16
CA GLN A 115 -13.99 1.40 3.04
C GLN A 115 -12.99 0.40 3.63
N GLN A 116 -11.85 0.23 3.01
CA GLN A 116 -10.81 -0.66 3.55
C GLN A 116 -10.04 -0.03 4.70
N ILE A 117 -10.12 1.29 4.86
CA ILE A 117 -9.44 2.00 5.94
C ILE A 117 -10.34 1.94 7.17
N ILE A 118 -9.87 1.24 8.21
CA ILE A 118 -10.67 1.01 9.41
C ILE A 118 -10.32 1.92 10.57
N ALA A 119 -9.13 2.53 10.54
CA ALA A 119 -8.70 3.42 11.61
C ALA A 119 -7.47 4.19 11.18
N GLY A 120 -7.28 5.37 11.75
CA GLY A 120 -5.98 6.03 11.72
C GLY A 120 -5.00 5.25 12.57
N ALA A 121 -3.73 5.32 12.23
CA ALA A 121 -2.68 4.62 12.94
C ALA A 121 -1.53 5.58 13.23
N ARG A 122 -0.73 5.26 14.23
CA ARG A 122 0.43 6.05 14.59
C ARG A 122 1.57 5.10 14.93
N PRO A 123 2.73 5.25 14.30
CA PRO A 123 3.89 4.43 14.65
C PRO A 123 4.26 4.61 16.12
N LEU A 124 4.73 3.55 16.76
CA LEU A 124 5.04 3.57 18.18
C LEU A 124 6.07 4.64 18.57
N TRP A 125 7.02 4.90 17.69
CA TRP A 125 8.07 5.89 17.98
C TRP A 125 7.58 7.34 17.97
N THR A 126 6.32 7.59 17.65
CA THR A 126 5.74 8.93 17.69
C THR A 126 4.82 9.14 18.88
N LEU A 127 4.63 8.13 19.73
CA LEU A 127 3.63 8.18 20.78
C LEU A 127 3.95 9.16 21.92
N GLU A 128 5.20 9.51 22.11
CA GLU A 128 5.58 10.43 23.17
C GLU A 128 5.49 11.91 22.79
N GLU A 129 5.02 12.19 21.64
CA GLU A 129 4.84 13.58 21.23
C GLU A 129 3.81 14.30 22.06
#